data_2912c949a760b4c3b799eb104b2a89b2
#
_entry.id   2912c949a760b4c3b799eb104b2a89b2
#
_cell.length_a   1.000
_cell.length_b   1.000
_cell.length_c   1.000
_cell.angle_alpha   90.00
_cell.angle_beta   90.00
_cell.angle_gamma   90.00
#
_symmetry.space_group_name_H-M   'P 1'
#
loop_
_entity.id
_entity.type
_entity.pdbx_description
1 polymer ?
#
loop_
_entity_poly.entity_id
_entity_poly.type
_entity_poly.pdbx_seq_one_letter_code
_entity_poly.pdbx_strand_id
1 'polypeptide(L)'
;MQGQNKTTRPELWAGLECSVVRVGDSWRNQAIETGHADRPEDLDLLAGLGIKTLRYPVIWESIAPDNPDVCDWRWHDARLTRLRDLGIRVIAGLVHHGSGPHYTDLLDPLFPEKLAAFAAKAAARYPWIDAWTPVNEPLTTARFSCLYGHWYPHRQDLSLIHI
;
A
#
# COMPACT_ATOMS: atom_id res chain seq x y z
N MET A 1 -34.62 -25.97 23.03
CA MET A 1 -33.76 -24.84 22.57
C MET A 1 -33.06 -25.29 21.28
N GLN A 2 -33.61 -24.90 20.13
CA GLN A 2 -32.97 -25.21 18.84
C GLN A 2 -31.90 -24.14 18.59
N GLY A 3 -30.62 -24.51 18.63
CA GLY A 3 -29.52 -23.69 18.21
C GLY A 3 -29.64 -23.44 16.71
N GLN A 4 -29.97 -22.24 16.31
CA GLN A 4 -29.85 -21.80 14.92
C GLN A 4 -28.37 -21.81 14.56
N ASN A 5 -27.99 -22.79 13.79
CA ASN A 5 -26.69 -22.84 13.13
C ASN A 5 -26.69 -21.71 12.08
N LYS A 6 -26.26 -20.48 12.46
CA LYS A 6 -26.02 -19.40 11.51
C LYS A 6 -24.85 -19.84 10.63
N THR A 7 -25.15 -20.42 9.47
CA THR A 7 -24.16 -20.56 8.41
C THR A 7 -23.78 -19.15 7.95
N THR A 8 -22.73 -18.61 8.53
CA THR A 8 -22.13 -17.36 8.05
C THR A 8 -21.56 -17.64 6.66
N ARG A 9 -22.12 -17.01 5.65
CA ARG A 9 -21.53 -17.06 4.30
C ARG A 9 -20.15 -16.44 4.37
N PRO A 10 -19.15 -16.98 3.64
CA PRO A 10 -17.84 -16.35 3.55
C PRO A 10 -17.97 -14.91 3.06
N GLU A 11 -17.23 -14.01 3.69
CA GLU A 11 -17.11 -12.62 3.23
C GLU A 11 -16.13 -12.55 2.07
N LEU A 12 -16.50 -11.83 1.01
CA LEU A 12 -15.64 -11.68 -0.16
C LEU A 12 -14.69 -10.50 0.05
N TRP A 13 -13.40 -10.81 0.02
CA TRP A 13 -12.30 -9.84 0.12
C TRP A 13 -11.56 -9.73 -1.20
N ALA A 14 -11.01 -8.57 -1.48
CA ALA A 14 -10.16 -8.33 -2.64
C ALA A 14 -8.95 -7.48 -2.29
N GLY A 15 -8.00 -7.37 -3.23
CA GLY A 15 -6.85 -6.48 -3.15
C GLY A 15 -6.70 -5.70 -4.45
N LEU A 16 -6.49 -4.40 -4.33
CA LEU A 16 -6.10 -3.49 -5.39
C LEU A 16 -4.82 -2.78 -4.90
N GLU A 17 -3.72 -3.52 -4.97
CA GLU A 17 -2.46 -3.08 -4.41
C GLU A 17 -1.55 -2.56 -5.51
N CYS A 18 -1.61 -1.24 -5.73
CA CYS A 18 -0.76 -0.58 -6.69
C CYS A 18 0.60 -0.26 -6.05
N SER A 19 1.65 -0.83 -6.63
CA SER A 19 3.02 -0.55 -6.21
C SER A 19 3.58 0.66 -6.94
N VAL A 20 4.44 1.40 -6.26
CA VAL A 20 5.41 2.31 -6.88
C VAL A 20 6.79 1.72 -6.66
N VAL A 21 7.40 1.21 -7.74
CA VAL A 21 8.66 0.48 -7.69
C VAL A 21 9.72 1.23 -8.49
N ARG A 22 10.88 1.44 -7.88
CA ARG A 22 12.05 1.98 -8.56
C ARG A 22 12.89 0.85 -9.16
N VAL A 23 13.21 0.97 -10.46
CA VAL A 23 14.13 0.08 -11.18
C VAL A 23 15.14 0.96 -11.92
N GLY A 24 16.40 0.92 -11.51
CA GLY A 24 17.40 1.88 -11.96
C GLY A 24 16.98 3.31 -11.58
N ASP A 25 16.95 4.19 -12.58
CA ASP A 25 16.49 5.58 -12.42
C ASP A 25 15.01 5.79 -12.78
N SER A 26 14.30 4.71 -13.09
CA SER A 26 12.90 4.77 -13.50
C SER A 26 11.97 4.38 -12.36
N TRP A 27 10.90 5.14 -12.20
CA TRP A 27 9.82 4.86 -11.27
C TRP A 27 8.61 4.33 -12.02
N ARG A 28 8.18 3.14 -11.65
CA ARG A 28 6.99 2.49 -12.20
C ARG A 28 5.85 2.61 -11.22
N ASN A 29 4.73 3.17 -11.66
CA ASN A 29 3.53 3.31 -10.85
C ASN A 29 2.41 2.44 -11.45
N GLN A 30 2.07 1.35 -10.78
CA GLN A 30 1.07 0.41 -11.27
C GLN A 30 -0.34 1.02 -11.37
N ALA A 31 -0.69 1.98 -10.52
CA ALA A 31 -1.98 2.66 -10.63
C ALA A 31 -2.11 3.40 -11.98
N ILE A 32 -1.02 4.02 -12.44
CA ILE A 32 -0.97 4.69 -13.74
C ILE A 32 -0.94 3.67 -14.87
N GLU A 33 -0.04 2.67 -14.79
CA GLU A 33 0.16 1.66 -15.83
C GLU A 33 -1.11 0.83 -16.13
N THR A 34 -1.89 0.54 -15.10
CA THR A 34 -3.17 -0.18 -15.23
C THR A 34 -4.35 0.74 -15.57
N GLY A 35 -4.15 2.05 -15.53
CA GLY A 35 -5.18 3.06 -15.72
C GLY A 35 -6.09 3.26 -14.50
N HIS A 36 -5.85 2.56 -13.38
CA HIS A 36 -6.63 2.74 -12.16
C HIS A 36 -6.53 4.17 -11.61
N ALA A 37 -5.40 4.84 -11.87
CA ALA A 37 -5.19 6.23 -11.44
C ALA A 37 -6.29 7.17 -11.92
N ASP A 38 -6.86 6.93 -13.11
CA ASP A 38 -7.84 7.78 -13.76
C ASP A 38 -9.27 7.19 -13.77
N ARG A 39 -9.45 5.99 -13.18
CA ARG A 39 -10.74 5.29 -13.12
C ARG A 39 -11.26 5.13 -11.69
N PRO A 40 -11.81 6.18 -11.08
CA PRO A 40 -12.41 6.07 -9.73
C PRO A 40 -13.60 5.09 -9.69
N GLU A 41 -14.28 4.86 -10.81
CA GLU A 41 -15.39 3.93 -10.99
C GLU A 41 -15.02 2.46 -10.78
N ASP A 42 -13.73 2.09 -10.84
CA ASP A 42 -13.27 0.74 -10.50
C ASP A 42 -13.73 0.32 -9.09
N LEU A 43 -13.84 1.28 -8.17
CA LEU A 43 -14.30 1.02 -6.80
C LEU A 43 -15.78 0.67 -6.75
N ASP A 44 -16.59 1.29 -7.59
CA ASP A 44 -18.02 0.98 -7.73
C ASP A 44 -18.23 -0.42 -8.31
N LEU A 45 -17.40 -0.80 -9.29
CA LEU A 45 -17.42 -2.15 -9.85
C LEU A 45 -17.09 -3.20 -8.80
N LEU A 46 -16.08 -2.97 -7.95
CA LEU A 46 -15.75 -3.89 -6.85
C LEU A 46 -16.90 -4.00 -5.84
N ALA A 47 -17.55 -2.89 -5.49
CA ALA A 47 -18.74 -2.90 -4.64
C ALA A 47 -19.87 -3.72 -5.28
N GLY A 48 -20.09 -3.55 -6.60
CA GLY A 48 -21.08 -4.30 -7.38
C GLY A 48 -20.83 -5.82 -7.40
N LEU A 49 -19.59 -6.26 -7.29
CA LEU A 49 -19.22 -7.66 -7.13
C LEU A 49 -19.49 -8.22 -5.73
N GLY A 50 -19.91 -7.38 -4.79
CA GLY A 50 -20.20 -7.77 -3.41
C GLY A 50 -18.97 -7.83 -2.50
N ILE A 51 -17.84 -7.21 -2.91
CA ILE A 51 -16.64 -7.07 -2.08
C ILE A 51 -16.99 -6.29 -0.82
N LYS A 52 -16.60 -6.81 0.35
CA LYS A 52 -16.83 -6.19 1.67
C LYS A 52 -15.56 -5.65 2.31
N THR A 53 -14.44 -6.23 1.98
CA THR A 53 -13.12 -5.80 2.48
C THR A 53 -12.15 -5.70 1.31
N LEU A 54 -11.40 -4.60 1.25
CA LEU A 54 -10.44 -4.34 0.19
C LEU A 54 -9.09 -3.94 0.79
N ARG A 55 -8.01 -4.66 0.42
CA ARG A 55 -6.66 -4.12 0.61
C ARG A 55 -6.45 -3.03 -0.43
N TYR A 56 -6.14 -1.83 0.05
CA TYR A 56 -6.01 -0.66 -0.80
C TYR A 56 -4.76 0.16 -0.44
N PRO A 57 -4.00 0.68 -1.42
CA PRO A 57 -2.74 1.34 -1.15
C PRO A 57 -2.92 2.75 -0.60
N VAL A 58 -2.06 3.11 0.33
CA VAL A 58 -1.76 4.48 0.75
C VAL A 58 -0.31 4.73 0.36
N ILE A 59 -0.10 5.11 -0.90
CA ILE A 59 1.20 5.08 -1.57
C ILE A 59 2.10 6.20 -1.05
N TRP A 60 3.08 5.86 -0.22
CA TRP A 60 4.02 6.81 0.36
C TRP A 60 4.79 7.59 -0.70
N GLU A 61 5.28 6.88 -1.72
CA GLU A 61 6.06 7.44 -2.82
C GLU A 61 5.28 8.46 -3.67
N SER A 62 3.96 8.34 -3.71
CA SER A 62 3.09 9.28 -4.43
C SER A 62 2.60 10.44 -3.56
N ILE A 63 2.43 10.19 -2.26
CA ILE A 63 1.93 11.20 -1.32
C ILE A 63 3.02 12.21 -0.97
N ALA A 64 4.24 11.74 -0.72
CA ALA A 64 5.36 12.57 -0.29
C ALA A 64 6.64 12.20 -1.06
N PRO A 65 6.69 12.44 -2.38
CA PRO A 65 7.79 11.97 -3.23
C PRO A 65 9.16 12.54 -2.87
N ASP A 66 9.23 13.84 -2.55
CA ASP A 66 10.50 14.56 -2.41
C ASP A 66 10.75 15.12 -1.02
N ASN A 67 9.68 15.33 -0.26
CA ASN A 67 9.79 15.97 1.06
C ASN A 67 8.73 15.36 2.01
N PRO A 68 9.15 14.84 3.18
CA PRO A 68 8.22 14.24 4.14
C PRO A 68 7.18 15.22 4.69
N ASP A 69 7.43 16.53 4.65
CA ASP A 69 6.51 17.53 5.17
C ASP A 69 5.54 18.07 4.12
N VAL A 70 5.74 17.73 2.85
CA VAL A 70 4.87 18.13 1.74
C VAL A 70 4.12 16.91 1.23
N CYS A 71 2.85 16.76 1.63
CA CYS A 71 2.04 15.60 1.30
C CYS A 71 0.85 15.98 0.40
N ASP A 72 0.73 15.32 -0.74
CA ASP A 72 -0.46 15.41 -1.58
C ASP A 72 -1.38 14.19 -1.37
N TRP A 73 -2.44 14.40 -0.63
CA TRP A 73 -3.41 13.36 -0.30
C TRP A 73 -4.60 13.28 -1.25
N ARG A 74 -4.75 14.21 -2.20
CA ARG A 74 -5.97 14.41 -3.00
C ARG A 74 -6.45 13.14 -3.69
N TRP A 75 -5.54 12.39 -4.31
CA TRP A 75 -5.87 11.15 -5.00
C TRP A 75 -6.37 10.08 -4.02
N HIS A 76 -5.72 9.94 -2.87
CA HIS A 76 -6.07 8.96 -1.83
C HIS A 76 -7.34 9.37 -1.09
N ASP A 77 -7.51 10.65 -0.76
CA ASP A 77 -8.72 11.16 -0.12
C ASP A 77 -9.98 10.82 -0.90
N ALA A 78 -9.97 11.09 -2.20
CA ALA A 78 -11.12 10.82 -3.05
C ALA A 78 -11.49 9.33 -3.06
N ARG A 79 -10.52 8.45 -3.17
CA ARG A 79 -10.74 7.01 -3.26
C ARG A 79 -11.09 6.37 -1.93
N LEU A 80 -10.37 6.70 -0.88
CA LEU A 80 -10.64 6.17 0.45
C LEU A 80 -12.00 6.64 0.98
N THR A 81 -12.37 7.90 0.70
CA THR A 81 -13.72 8.39 0.99
C THR A 81 -14.76 7.59 0.21
N ARG A 82 -14.53 7.35 -1.09
CA ARG A 82 -15.46 6.55 -1.89
C ARG A 82 -15.62 5.13 -1.36
N LEU A 83 -14.54 4.46 -0.97
CA LEU A 83 -14.61 3.12 -0.36
C LEU A 83 -15.43 3.12 0.94
N ARG A 84 -15.24 4.12 1.79
CA ARG A 84 -16.02 4.30 3.00
C ARG A 84 -17.51 4.49 2.69
N ASP A 85 -17.85 5.33 1.71
CA ASP A 85 -19.23 5.62 1.30
C ASP A 85 -19.92 4.37 0.70
N LEU A 86 -19.14 3.51 0.03
CA LEU A 86 -19.59 2.21 -0.49
C LEU A 86 -19.71 1.14 0.61
N GLY A 87 -19.34 1.44 1.85
CA GLY A 87 -19.39 0.50 2.96
C GLY A 87 -18.36 -0.63 2.84
N ILE A 88 -17.26 -0.40 2.10
CA ILE A 88 -16.14 -1.34 1.97
C ILE A 88 -15.13 -1.06 3.07
N ARG A 89 -14.83 -2.07 3.89
CA ARG A 89 -13.76 -2.01 4.89
C ARG A 89 -12.40 -1.95 4.19
N VAL A 90 -11.55 -1.03 4.59
CA VAL A 90 -10.22 -0.86 4.00
C VAL A 90 -9.16 -1.49 4.90
N ILE A 91 -8.27 -2.28 4.30
CA ILE A 91 -6.98 -2.67 4.85
C ILE A 91 -5.93 -1.83 4.12
N ALA A 92 -5.41 -0.80 4.76
CA ALA A 92 -4.49 0.13 4.12
C ALA A 92 -3.07 -0.44 4.04
N GLY A 93 -2.48 -0.45 2.84
CA GLY A 93 -1.09 -0.83 2.60
C GLY A 93 -0.20 0.40 2.46
N LEU A 94 0.93 0.46 3.18
CA LEU A 94 1.83 1.61 3.14
C LEU A 94 3.01 1.42 2.19
N VAL A 95 3.67 0.25 2.25
CA VAL A 95 4.76 -0.11 1.36
C VAL A 95 4.44 -1.43 0.68
N HIS A 96 4.34 -1.41 -0.64
CA HIS A 96 4.08 -2.60 -1.45
C HIS A 96 5.16 -2.74 -2.53
N HIS A 97 6.22 -3.52 -2.22
CA HIS A 97 7.39 -3.75 -3.06
C HIS A 97 8.19 -2.49 -3.43
N GLY A 98 7.87 -1.35 -2.83
CA GLY A 98 8.61 -0.10 -2.97
C GLY A 98 9.82 -0.05 -2.05
N SER A 99 10.69 0.92 -2.29
CA SER A 99 11.85 1.24 -1.46
C SER A 99 11.73 2.60 -0.77
N GLY A 100 10.52 3.14 -0.71
CA GLY A 100 10.24 4.48 -0.20
C GLY A 100 10.45 5.58 -1.24
N PRO A 101 10.07 6.83 -0.91
CA PRO A 101 10.21 8.00 -1.78
C PRO A 101 11.67 8.42 -1.99
N HIS A 102 11.90 9.49 -2.77
CA HIS A 102 13.22 9.91 -3.22
C HIS A 102 14.23 10.24 -2.10
N TYR A 103 13.74 10.58 -0.90
CA TYR A 103 14.58 10.97 0.23
C TYR A 103 14.96 9.81 1.18
N THR A 104 14.65 8.55 0.80
CA THR A 104 14.98 7.36 1.58
C THR A 104 15.02 6.11 0.69
N ASP A 105 15.59 5.02 1.21
CA ASP A 105 15.53 3.70 0.60
C ASP A 105 15.74 2.59 1.65
N LEU A 106 15.68 1.33 1.22
CA LEU A 106 15.83 0.16 2.11
C LEU A 106 17.23 0.03 2.76
N LEU A 107 18.23 0.78 2.31
CA LEU A 107 19.58 0.82 2.92
C LEU A 107 19.73 2.01 3.86
N ASP A 108 18.78 2.93 3.89
CA ASP A 108 18.79 4.06 4.81
C ASP A 108 18.53 3.56 6.24
N PRO A 109 19.49 3.73 7.18
CA PRO A 109 19.26 3.32 8.57
C PRO A 109 18.05 3.98 9.23
N LEU A 110 17.59 5.12 8.70
CA LEU A 110 16.43 5.87 9.18
C LEU A 110 15.13 5.51 8.44
N PHE A 111 15.15 4.52 7.56
CA PHE A 111 13.95 4.10 6.83
C PHE A 111 12.79 3.72 7.76
N PRO A 112 13.02 2.92 8.85
CA PRO A 112 11.93 2.57 9.77
C PRO A 112 11.29 3.78 10.44
N GLU A 113 12.10 4.74 10.89
CA GLU A 113 11.63 5.97 11.55
C GLU A 113 10.86 6.86 10.57
N LYS A 114 11.34 6.98 9.34
CA LYS A 114 10.67 7.73 8.27
C LYS A 114 9.34 7.10 7.89
N LEU A 115 9.30 5.77 7.76
CA LEU A 115 8.05 5.05 7.51
C LEU A 115 7.08 5.20 8.67
N ALA A 116 7.55 5.12 9.92
CA ALA A 116 6.72 5.32 11.10
C ALA A 116 6.12 6.73 11.15
N ALA A 117 6.91 7.76 10.81
CA ALA A 117 6.43 9.14 10.73
C ALA A 117 5.36 9.31 9.64
N PHE A 118 5.54 8.70 8.47
CA PHE A 118 4.53 8.69 7.41
C PHE A 118 3.26 7.94 7.85
N ALA A 119 3.42 6.76 8.45
CA ALA A 119 2.31 5.96 8.96
C ALA A 119 1.46 6.73 9.99
N ALA A 120 2.11 7.49 10.88
CA ALA A 120 1.43 8.34 11.84
C ALA A 120 0.59 9.43 11.15
N LYS A 121 1.12 10.07 10.10
CA LYS A 121 0.37 11.07 9.30
C LYS A 121 -0.83 10.41 8.60
N ALA A 122 -0.65 9.23 8.02
CA ALA A 122 -1.73 8.49 7.36
C ALA A 122 -2.83 8.06 8.34
N ALA A 123 -2.45 7.51 9.49
CA ALA A 123 -3.40 7.09 10.53
C ALA A 123 -4.17 8.28 11.12
N ALA A 124 -3.51 9.41 11.35
CA ALA A 124 -4.18 10.63 11.80
C ALA A 124 -5.17 11.18 10.78
N ARG A 125 -4.86 11.03 9.47
CA ARG A 125 -5.74 11.48 8.39
C ARG A 125 -6.96 10.57 8.19
N TYR A 126 -6.77 9.26 8.36
CA TYR A 126 -7.80 8.24 8.16
C TYR A 126 -8.11 7.46 9.45
N PRO A 127 -8.57 8.12 10.52
CA PRO A 127 -8.76 7.47 11.83
C PRO A 127 -9.85 6.41 11.83
N TRP A 128 -10.63 6.29 10.75
CA TRP A 128 -11.66 5.28 10.55
C TRP A 128 -11.12 3.97 9.96
N ILE A 129 -9.86 3.94 9.49
CA ILE A 129 -9.21 2.72 9.03
C ILE A 129 -8.64 1.97 10.23
N ASP A 130 -9.12 0.74 10.44
CA ASP A 130 -8.79 -0.09 11.60
C ASP A 130 -7.77 -1.21 11.30
N ALA A 131 -7.43 -1.41 10.02
CA ALA A 131 -6.51 -2.45 9.58
C ALA A 131 -5.43 -1.91 8.65
N TRP A 132 -4.17 -2.25 8.94
CA TRP A 132 -3.00 -1.73 8.25
C TRP A 132 -2.02 -2.85 7.90
N THR A 133 -1.44 -2.78 6.70
CA THR A 133 -0.29 -3.57 6.27
C THR A 133 0.90 -2.62 6.11
N PRO A 134 1.78 -2.49 7.11
CA PRO A 134 2.90 -1.54 7.02
C PRO A 134 3.83 -1.85 5.86
N VAL A 135 4.19 -3.12 5.68
CA VAL A 135 5.02 -3.60 4.57
C VAL A 135 4.43 -4.89 4.03
N ASN A 136 4.15 -4.93 2.73
CA ASN A 136 3.73 -6.16 2.07
C ASN A 136 4.95 -7.02 1.75
N GLU A 137 4.87 -8.31 2.08
CA GLU A 137 5.89 -9.31 1.77
C GLU A 137 7.33 -8.83 2.02
N PRO A 138 7.70 -8.50 3.26
CA PRO A 138 9.01 -7.90 3.55
C PRO A 138 10.17 -8.79 3.09
N LEU A 139 10.03 -10.12 3.19
CA LEU A 139 11.06 -11.05 2.73
C LEU A 139 11.19 -11.05 1.18
N THR A 140 10.09 -10.97 0.45
CA THR A 140 10.12 -10.86 -1.01
C THR A 140 10.81 -9.57 -1.43
N THR A 141 10.43 -8.45 -0.82
CA THR A 141 11.07 -7.15 -1.08
C THR A 141 12.56 -7.20 -0.78
N ALA A 142 12.96 -7.73 0.36
CA ALA A 142 14.38 -7.88 0.71
C ALA A 142 15.16 -8.74 -0.30
N ARG A 143 14.59 -9.87 -0.73
CA ARG A 143 15.22 -10.74 -1.74
C ARG A 143 15.38 -10.03 -3.09
N PHE A 144 14.33 -9.40 -3.58
CA PHE A 144 14.36 -8.76 -4.90
C PHE A 144 15.22 -7.50 -4.93
N SER A 145 15.26 -6.76 -3.84
CA SER A 145 16.02 -5.51 -3.73
C SER A 145 17.47 -5.72 -3.29
N CYS A 146 17.73 -6.72 -2.44
CA CYS A 146 19.03 -6.85 -1.75
C CYS A 146 19.76 -8.15 -2.04
N LEU A 147 19.10 -9.22 -2.53
CA LEU A 147 19.75 -10.49 -2.88
C LEU A 147 19.85 -10.67 -4.38
N TYR A 148 18.75 -10.46 -5.12
CA TYR A 148 18.73 -10.66 -6.56
C TYR A 148 19.05 -9.40 -7.37
N GLY A 149 18.95 -8.23 -6.75
CA GLY A 149 19.25 -6.96 -7.40
C GLY A 149 18.27 -6.52 -8.48
N HIS A 150 17.04 -7.09 -8.50
CA HIS A 150 16.05 -6.75 -9.52
C HIS A 150 15.37 -5.41 -9.29
N TRP A 151 15.17 -5.05 -8.02
CA TRP A 151 14.57 -3.77 -7.60
C TRP A 151 15.61 -2.89 -6.92
N TYR A 152 15.38 -1.59 -6.91
CA TYR A 152 16.20 -0.65 -6.17
C TYR A 152 16.23 -1.05 -4.67
N PRO A 153 17.38 -1.01 -4.00
CA PRO A 153 18.68 -0.43 -4.38
C PRO A 153 19.62 -1.36 -5.17
N HIS A 154 19.15 -2.40 -5.83
CA HIS A 154 19.91 -3.30 -6.71
C HIS A 154 21.13 -3.97 -6.06
N ARG A 155 21.02 -4.28 -4.77
CA ARG A 155 22.11 -4.96 -4.05
C ARG A 155 22.08 -6.47 -4.34
N GLN A 156 23.22 -7.09 -4.19
CA GLN A 156 23.42 -8.53 -4.31
C GLN A 156 24.27 -9.00 -3.13
N ASP A 157 23.75 -8.81 -1.92
CA ASP A 157 24.47 -9.09 -0.69
C ASP A 157 23.56 -9.83 0.30
N LEU A 158 24.00 -11.05 0.67
CA LEU A 158 23.27 -11.91 1.63
C LEU A 158 23.11 -11.27 3.01
N SER A 159 24.07 -10.42 3.42
CA SER A 159 24.00 -9.77 4.73
C SER A 159 22.80 -8.86 4.90
N LEU A 160 22.25 -8.34 3.80
CA LEU A 160 21.13 -7.41 3.81
C LEU A 160 19.74 -8.09 3.95
N ILE A 161 19.68 -9.42 3.87
CA ILE A 161 18.44 -10.18 4.09
C ILE A 161 18.35 -10.81 5.48
N HIS A 162 19.40 -10.68 6.28
CA HIS A 162 19.40 -11.09 7.68
C HIS A 162 18.85 -9.93 8.52
N ILE A 163 17.60 -10.05 8.86
CA ILE A 163 16.93 -9.15 9.82
C ILE A 163 16.98 -9.80 11.20
#